data_985b2deaa5dcad3b077800240072b5b7
#
_entry.id   985b2deaa5dcad3b077800240072b5b7
#
_cell.length_a   1.000
_cell.length_b   1.000
_cell.length_c   1.000
_cell.angle_alpha   90.00
_cell.angle_beta   90.00
_cell.angle_gamma   90.00
#
_symmetry.space_group_name_H-M   'P 1'
#
loop_
_entity.id
_entity.type
_entity.pdbx_description
1 polymer ?
#
loop_
_entity_poly.entity_id
_entity_poly.type
_entity_poly.pdbx_seq_one_letter_code
_entity_poly.pdbx_strand_id
1 'polypeptide(L)' 'MREDRFKIDVIPAVLYGASSDNLYLFVHGKCGCKEEGKALAEIVCSKGWQVLAIDL' A
#
# COMPACT_ATOMS: atom_id res chain seq x y z
N MET A 1 -3.68 -0.27 -12.18
CA MET A 1 -3.33 0.45 -10.93
C MET A 1 -1.83 0.53 -10.80
N ARG A 2 -1.32 1.72 -10.51
CA ARG A 2 0.11 1.92 -10.33
C ARG A 2 0.59 1.23 -9.04
N GLU A 3 1.77 0.64 -9.11
CA GLU A 3 2.32 -0.11 -7.99
C GLU A 3 3.82 0.16 -7.93
N ASP A 4 4.28 0.84 -6.90
CA ASP A 4 5.69 1.16 -6.70
C ASP A 4 6.20 0.44 -5.47
N ARG A 5 7.23 -0.40 -5.63
CA ARG A 5 7.83 -1.14 -4.54
C ARG A 5 9.12 -0.47 -4.11
N PHE A 6 9.30 -0.33 -2.80
CA PHE A 6 10.48 0.30 -2.25
C PHE A 6 10.69 -0.14 -0.80
N LYS A 7 11.72 0.40 -0.16
CA LYS A 7 11.97 0.12 1.24
C LYS A 7 12.03 1.44 2.01
N ILE A 8 11.45 1.43 3.19
CA ILE A 8 11.58 2.52 4.15
C ILE A 8 12.59 2.01 5.17
N ASP A 9 13.85 2.47 5.05
CA ASP A 9 14.99 1.89 5.76
C ASP A 9 15.14 0.43 5.32
N VAL A 10 14.84 -0.55 6.17
CA VAL A 10 14.89 -1.96 5.82
C VAL A 10 13.50 -2.57 5.68
N ILE A 11 12.45 -1.77 5.80
CA ILE A 11 11.07 -2.24 5.81
C ILE A 11 10.49 -2.23 4.40
N PRO A 12 10.08 -3.40 3.87
CA PRO A 12 9.47 -3.45 2.55
C PRO A 12 8.14 -2.68 2.51
N ALA A 13 7.92 -1.95 1.44
CA ALA A 13 6.71 -1.16 1.27
C ALA A 13 6.26 -1.16 -0.18
N VAL A 14 4.96 -0.98 -0.38
CA VAL A 14 4.37 -0.86 -1.71
C VAL A 14 3.40 0.32 -1.69
N LEU A 15 3.55 1.21 -2.65
CA LEU A 15 2.61 2.32 -2.83
C LEU A 15 1.72 2.02 -4.03
N TYR A 16 0.43 1.95 -3.79
CA TYR A 16 -0.55 1.67 -4.84
C TYR A 16 -1.30 2.94 -5.21
N GLY A 17 -1.59 3.06 -6.51
CA GLY A 17 -2.46 4.11 -7.01
C GLY A 17 -1.73 5.33 -7.53
N ALA A 18 -2.46 6.18 -8.24
CA ALA A 18 -1.93 7.43 -8.77
C ALA A 18 -1.81 8.47 -7.65
N SER A 19 -0.98 9.47 -7.87
CA SER A 19 -0.78 10.54 -6.89
C SER A 19 -2.11 11.13 -6.43
N SER A 20 -2.26 11.30 -5.12
CA SER A 20 -3.50 11.77 -4.52
C SER A 20 -3.19 12.51 -3.22
N ASP A 21 -4.09 13.41 -2.84
CA ASP A 21 -3.99 14.10 -1.56
C ASP A 21 -4.44 13.21 -0.40
N ASN A 22 -5.05 12.07 -0.70
CA ASN A 22 -5.56 11.15 0.31
C ASN A 22 -4.74 9.86 0.29
N LEU A 23 -4.27 9.45 1.44
CA LEU A 23 -3.45 8.26 1.58
C LEU A 23 -4.03 7.35 2.66
N TYR A 24 -4.20 6.08 2.32
CA TYR A 24 -4.58 5.06 3.27
C TYR A 24 -3.34 4.28 3.66
N LEU A 25 -3.05 4.21 4.94
CA LEU A 25 -1.88 3.47 5.42
C LEU A 25 -2.32 2.08 5.89
N PHE A 26 -1.75 1.06 5.27
CA PHE A 26 -2.02 -0.33 5.60
C PHE A 26 -0.76 -0.98 6.15
N VAL A 27 -0.80 -1.40 7.40
CA VAL A 27 0.35 -1.99 8.07
C VAL A 27 0.07 -3.45 8.36
N HIS A 28 0.93 -4.33 7.88
CA HIS A 28 0.84 -5.75 8.15
C HIS A 28 1.65 -6.13 9.38
N GLY A 29 1.07 -7.02 10.16
CA GLY A 29 1.78 -7.64 11.26
C GLY A 29 2.49 -8.92 10.81
N LYS A 30 2.87 -9.73 11.78
CA LYS A 30 3.66 -10.95 11.59
C LYS A 30 3.05 -11.98 10.66
N CYS A 31 1.73 -12.12 10.69
CA CYS A 31 1.07 -13.23 10.01
C CYS A 31 0.59 -12.88 8.61
N GLY A 32 0.87 -11.67 8.16
CA GLY A 32 0.45 -11.22 6.87
C GLY A 32 1.63 -10.79 6.01
N CYS A 33 1.30 -10.22 4.86
CA CYS A 33 2.31 -9.64 4.01
C CYS A 33 1.71 -8.43 3.28
N LYS A 34 2.58 -7.56 2.79
CA LYS A 34 2.14 -6.34 2.10
C LYS A 34 1.26 -6.61 0.88
N GLU A 35 1.34 -7.82 0.35
CA GLU A 35 0.56 -8.21 -0.83
C GLU A 35 -0.93 -8.27 -0.54
N GLU A 36 -1.33 -8.48 0.71
CA GLU A 36 -2.73 -8.46 1.07
C GLU A 36 -3.32 -7.07 0.96
N GLY A 37 -2.48 -6.05 1.03
CA GLY A 37 -2.90 -4.68 0.81
C GLY A 37 -3.40 -4.43 -0.60
N LYS A 38 -3.04 -5.29 -1.55
CA LYS A 38 -3.43 -5.12 -2.94
C LYS A 38 -4.94 -5.20 -3.13
N ALA A 39 -5.59 -6.16 -2.46
CA ALA A 39 -7.04 -6.30 -2.54
C ALA A 39 -7.73 -5.06 -1.98
N LEU A 40 -7.24 -4.56 -0.85
CA LEU A 40 -7.75 -3.33 -0.26
C LEU A 40 -7.49 -2.14 -1.18
N ALA A 41 -6.29 -2.11 -1.78
CA ALA A 41 -5.90 -1.02 -2.67
C ALA A 41 -6.80 -0.92 -3.89
N GLU A 42 -7.22 -2.04 -4.44
CA GLU A 42 -8.12 -2.04 -5.59
C GLU A 42 -9.43 -1.33 -5.27
N ILE A 43 -9.92 -1.48 -4.05
CA ILE A 43 -11.15 -0.83 -3.61
C ILE A 43 -10.89 0.65 -3.32
N VAL A 44 -9.84 0.96 -2.56
CA VAL A 44 -9.56 2.30 -2.08
C VAL A 44 -9.08 3.21 -3.23
N CYS A 45 -8.23 2.68 -4.11
CA CYS A 45 -7.71 3.47 -5.23
C CYS A 45 -8.80 3.79 -6.24
N SER A 46 -9.84 2.97 -6.34
CA SER A 46 -10.97 3.26 -7.23
C SER A 46 -11.71 4.51 -6.79
N LYS A 47 -11.51 4.94 -5.55
CA LYS A 47 -12.12 6.16 -5.00
C LYS A 47 -11.18 7.36 -5.05
N GLY A 48 -10.04 7.23 -5.72
CA GLY A 48 -9.10 8.32 -5.88
C GLY A 48 -8.07 8.45 -4.77
N TRP A 49 -7.90 7.43 -3.94
CA TRP A 49 -6.95 7.44 -2.84
C TRP A 49 -5.70 6.62 -3.24
N GLN A 50 -4.60 6.88 -2.55
CA GLN A 50 -3.43 6.01 -2.61
C GLN A 50 -3.43 5.09 -1.40
N VAL A 51 -2.76 3.95 -1.53
CA VAL A 51 -2.56 3.02 -0.40
C VAL A 51 -1.07 2.76 -0.26
N LEU A 52 -0.55 2.97 0.94
CA LEU A 52 0.82 2.61 1.28
C LEU A 52 0.76 1.38 2.17
N ALA A 53 1.24 0.27 1.68
CA ALA A 53 1.28 -0.99 2.43
C ALA A 53 2.70 -1.22 2.93
N ILE A 54 2.82 -1.48 4.23
CA ILE A 54 4.10 -1.70 4.90
C ILE A 54 4.09 -3.08 5.53
N ASP A 55 5.18 -3.80 5.34
CA ASP A 55 5.33 -5.17 5.86
C ASP A 55 6.33 -5.15 7.02
N LEU A 56 5.82 -5.04 8.21
CA LEU A 56 6.66 -4.99 9.41
C LEU A 56 7.14 -6.38 9.85
#